data_d0d6866185974210b49a0009030c5dff
#
_entry.id   d0d6866185974210b49a0009030c5dff
#
_cell.length_a   1.000
_cell.length_b   1.000
_cell.length_c   1.000
_cell.angle_alpha   90.00
_cell.angle_beta   90.00
_cell.angle_gamma   90.00
#
_symmetry.space_group_name_H-M   'P 1'
#
loop_
_entity.id
_entity.type
_entity.pdbx_description
1 polymer ?
#
loop_
_entity_poly.entity_id
_entity_poly.type
_entity_poly.pdbx_seq_one_letter_code
_entity_poly.pdbx_strand_id
1 'polypeptide(L)'
;MRRKALRRRRKRHGDLSFRARKAAMPPAICPDRYTVWLDGSMKCVLASPQHIRRQTGSAWAKKVGEKNMSMITSSSRRAVLKASVAIAAVATAGGVLAACGGENKPAEPVVDANPIVETKYGKVKGALEDGIATFKGVRYGADTTLTRFQLPKPPEPWTETQDALAYATSAPQPPSGDGGGLFASWRPNPPLSAGEDCLFLNVWTPAADGKKRPVLVWLHGGGFTTGSGSSYAYDGVRLAKRGDVVVVTTNHRLNQFGYLNLAAYGDQFADSGAVGAHDMILSLEWVRDNIEAFGGDPSNVLIFGESGGGSKVCTLMAMDKAKGLFHRAVVQSGPRILHATKEASGKAADEVVKKLGLTKETIADIFSKTVADIQAAAEGVQGAGSGPVLDGRSIARNPFDPDGPPQSADVPLLIGCNRTEGTSLTPADSPNHSLTWDTLPAAIKTAFPKKDAKTIIDLYKAKHADIEAPELFFMATADNSFFRGSVTVADRKAAQSAAGVGGAPVFFYHLDWETPVMDGKRYVPHALDIGMVFDNVAKSESMSGTGPEAQKIADQMSESWLAFAKTGNPSNPNVPAWPAYTAAQRNMMVFRTEPGVEVDIRAEERAATLST
;
A
#
# COMPACT_ATOMS: atom_id res chain seq x y z
N MET A 1 49.17 9.91 45.52
CA MET A 1 50.63 9.64 45.51
C MET A 1 51.06 9.11 44.16
N ARG A 2 51.97 9.89 43.56
CA ARG A 2 53.06 9.53 42.63
C ARG A 2 52.73 8.61 41.44
N ARG A 3 52.64 9.10 40.20
CA ARG A 3 53.66 9.68 39.27
C ARG A 3 54.73 8.69 38.80
N LYS A 4 54.90 8.73 37.46
CA LYS A 4 56.11 8.52 36.61
C LYS A 4 56.25 7.12 35.97
N ALA A 5 56.69 6.98 34.82
CA ALA A 5 57.16 7.77 33.63
C ALA A 5 57.84 6.85 32.64
N LEU A 6 57.65 7.12 31.39
CA LEU A 6 58.68 7.37 30.31
C LEU A 6 59.57 6.25 29.76
N ARG A 7 59.46 6.14 28.46
CA ARG A 7 60.47 6.34 27.40
C ARG A 7 61.13 5.12 26.71
N ARG A 8 60.94 5.15 25.38
CA ARG A 8 61.96 5.14 24.27
C ARG A 8 62.52 3.76 23.80
N ARG A 9 62.37 3.50 22.50
CA ARG A 9 63.37 3.54 21.37
C ARG A 9 62.77 2.84 20.17
N ARG A 10 62.51 3.49 19.05
CA ARG A 10 63.32 3.84 17.89
C ARG A 10 63.90 2.68 17.06
N LYS A 11 63.42 2.67 15.80
CA LYS A 11 64.10 2.39 14.50
C LYS A 11 64.33 0.96 14.06
N ARG A 12 63.71 0.60 12.92
CA ARG A 12 64.46 0.29 11.69
C ARG A 12 63.55 0.32 10.48
N HIS A 13 64.10 0.91 9.39
CA HIS A 13 63.56 1.03 8.06
C HIS A 13 63.41 -0.31 7.37
N GLY A 14 62.41 -0.43 6.48
CA GLY A 14 62.30 -1.44 5.44
C GLY A 14 61.36 -0.93 4.37
N ASP A 15 61.92 -0.44 3.28
CA ASP A 15 61.24 -0.07 2.04
C ASP A 15 60.42 -1.25 1.50
N LEU A 16 59.16 -1.02 1.20
CA LEU A 16 58.39 -1.85 0.27
C LEU A 16 57.56 -0.94 -0.64
N SER A 17 57.99 -0.91 -1.89
CA SER A 17 57.42 -0.22 -3.02
C SER A 17 55.92 -0.55 -3.21
N PHE A 18 55.06 0.46 -3.17
CA PHE A 18 53.65 0.40 -3.57
C PHE A 18 53.57 0.45 -5.10
N ARG A 19 53.28 -0.71 -5.71
CA ARG A 19 52.75 -0.75 -7.09
C ARG A 19 51.27 -0.43 -7.05
N ALA A 20 50.91 0.76 -7.46
CA ALA A 20 49.53 1.16 -7.72
C ALA A 20 48.96 0.31 -8.88
N ARG A 21 47.99 -0.57 -8.58
CA ARG A 21 47.08 -1.12 -9.59
C ARG A 21 46.02 -0.04 -9.86
N LYS A 22 46.02 0.50 -11.07
CA LYS A 22 44.92 1.31 -11.60
C LYS A 22 43.66 0.44 -11.63
N ALA A 23 42.69 0.73 -10.78
CA ALA A 23 41.31 0.27 -10.95
C ALA A 23 40.70 1.04 -12.12
N ALA A 24 40.25 0.34 -13.14
CA ALA A 24 39.55 0.93 -14.27
C ALA A 24 38.16 1.41 -13.77
N MET A 25 37.87 2.69 -13.99
CA MET A 25 36.52 3.24 -13.86
C MET A 25 35.60 2.58 -14.92
N PRO A 26 34.34 2.31 -14.62
CA PRO A 26 33.36 1.91 -15.62
C PRO A 26 33.10 3.09 -16.59
N PRO A 27 32.87 2.82 -17.91
CA PRO A 27 32.63 3.87 -18.88
C PRO A 27 31.32 4.59 -18.63
N ALA A 28 31.34 5.92 -18.70
CA ALA A 28 30.17 6.78 -18.68
C ALA A 28 29.19 6.39 -19.81
N ILE A 29 27.93 6.23 -19.52
CA ILE A 29 26.85 5.95 -20.48
C ILE A 29 26.60 7.24 -21.27
N CYS A 30 26.83 7.19 -22.57
CA CYS A 30 26.50 8.26 -23.50
C CYS A 30 25.08 8.02 -24.07
N PRO A 31 24.16 8.99 -24.08
CA PRO A 31 22.74 8.75 -24.37
C PRO A 31 22.35 8.42 -25.81
N ASP A 32 23.30 8.40 -26.79
CA ASP A 32 22.98 8.25 -28.22
C ASP A 32 23.53 6.97 -28.87
N ARG A 33 23.65 5.88 -28.14
CA ARG A 33 24.14 4.61 -28.67
C ARG A 33 23.18 3.46 -28.42
N TYR A 34 22.76 2.79 -29.49
CA TYR A 34 22.06 1.52 -29.45
C TYR A 34 23.03 0.34 -29.56
N THR A 35 22.82 -0.68 -28.73
CA THR A 35 23.64 -1.91 -28.75
C THR A 35 22.87 -3.01 -29.48
N VAL A 36 23.47 -3.63 -30.48
CA VAL A 36 22.87 -4.73 -31.24
C VAL A 36 23.79 -5.96 -31.15
N TRP A 37 23.17 -7.13 -30.92
CA TRP A 37 23.88 -8.40 -30.95
C TRP A 37 23.96 -8.93 -32.39
N LEU A 38 25.16 -9.13 -32.89
CA LEU A 38 25.43 -9.77 -34.16
C LEU A 38 26.60 -10.76 -33.96
N ASP A 39 26.42 -12.00 -34.43
CA ASP A 39 27.44 -13.07 -34.48
C ASP A 39 28.13 -13.37 -33.12
N GLY A 40 27.38 -13.42 -32.03
CA GLY A 40 27.88 -13.84 -30.71
C GLY A 40 28.82 -12.82 -30.02
N SER A 41 28.88 -11.59 -30.51
CA SER A 41 29.64 -10.52 -29.86
C SER A 41 28.86 -9.19 -29.80
N MET A 42 29.11 -8.40 -28.75
CA MET A 42 28.47 -7.11 -28.50
C MET A 42 29.25 -6.01 -29.26
N LYS A 43 28.60 -5.30 -30.19
CA LYS A 43 29.19 -4.17 -30.92
C LYS A 43 28.35 -2.91 -30.76
N CYS A 44 28.98 -1.79 -30.45
CA CYS A 44 28.36 -0.47 -30.44
C CYS A 44 28.42 0.18 -31.81
N VAL A 45 27.28 0.58 -32.37
CA VAL A 45 27.18 1.27 -33.66
C VAL A 45 26.50 2.62 -33.48
N LEU A 46 27.08 3.67 -34.02
CA LEU A 46 26.46 5.01 -34.13
C LEU A 46 25.57 5.02 -35.37
N ALA A 47 24.27 5.20 -35.18
CA ALA A 47 23.34 5.36 -36.29
C ALA A 47 22.35 6.52 -36.01
N SER A 48 22.26 7.47 -36.96
CA SER A 48 21.23 8.50 -36.94
C SER A 48 19.92 7.95 -37.48
N PRO A 49 18.73 8.51 -37.06
CA PRO A 49 17.42 7.97 -37.41
C PRO A 49 17.07 7.94 -38.91
N GLN A 50 17.89 8.55 -39.77
CA GLN A 50 17.62 8.62 -41.21
C GLN A 50 18.21 7.45 -42.02
N HIS A 51 19.10 6.61 -41.45
CA HIS A 51 19.76 5.52 -42.16
C HIS A 51 19.05 4.18 -42.08
N ILE A 52 18.06 4.01 -41.19
CA ILE A 52 17.35 2.73 -40.97
C ILE A 52 16.26 2.47 -42.05
N ARG A 53 15.83 3.48 -42.81
CA ARG A 53 14.79 3.31 -43.85
C ARG A 53 15.26 2.82 -45.21
N ARG A 54 16.57 2.65 -45.47
CA ARG A 54 17.08 2.26 -46.79
C ARG A 54 17.71 0.87 -46.93
N GLN A 55 17.80 0.08 -45.87
CA GLN A 55 18.45 -1.24 -45.96
C GLN A 55 17.58 -2.44 -45.54
N THR A 56 16.29 -2.27 -45.26
CA THR A 56 15.35 -3.37 -45.01
C THR A 56 14.33 -3.53 -46.14
N GLY A 57 14.75 -3.37 -47.35
CA GLY A 57 13.96 -3.63 -48.55
C GLY A 57 14.14 -5.07 -49.03
N SER A 58 13.02 -5.80 -49.01
CA SER A 58 12.69 -6.88 -49.95
C SER A 58 13.19 -8.32 -49.78
N ALA A 59 13.82 -8.75 -48.71
CA ALA A 59 14.20 -10.16 -48.61
C ALA A 59 13.63 -10.97 -47.41
N TRP A 60 12.97 -10.32 -46.46
CA TRP A 60 12.45 -11.03 -45.26
C TRP A 60 10.93 -11.22 -45.23
N ALA A 61 10.20 -10.53 -46.07
CA ALA A 61 8.74 -10.62 -46.11
C ALA A 61 8.21 -11.84 -46.93
N LYS A 62 9.07 -12.60 -47.62
CA LYS A 62 8.67 -13.76 -48.46
C LYS A 62 8.82 -15.13 -47.81
N LYS A 63 9.34 -15.22 -46.59
CA LYS A 63 9.58 -16.51 -45.92
C LYS A 63 8.71 -16.81 -44.69
N VAL A 64 7.82 -15.90 -44.28
CA VAL A 64 6.87 -16.09 -43.17
C VAL A 64 5.41 -16.14 -43.61
N GLY A 65 5.13 -15.94 -44.90
CA GLY A 65 3.78 -15.81 -45.48
C GLY A 65 3.10 -17.08 -45.97
N GLU A 66 3.73 -18.26 -45.97
CA GLU A 66 3.16 -19.43 -46.64
C GLU A 66 2.88 -20.67 -45.77
N LYS A 67 2.85 -20.59 -44.46
CA LYS A 67 2.55 -21.78 -43.62
C LYS A 67 1.42 -21.67 -42.61
N ASN A 68 0.66 -20.56 -42.55
CA ASN A 68 -0.49 -20.49 -41.63
C ASN A 68 -1.74 -19.83 -42.22
N MET A 69 -2.12 -20.19 -43.45
CA MET A 69 -3.37 -19.71 -44.04
C MET A 69 -4.17 -20.86 -44.72
N SER A 70 -4.48 -21.87 -43.92
CA SER A 70 -5.47 -22.86 -44.31
C SER A 70 -6.16 -23.45 -43.08
N MET A 71 -6.99 -22.69 -42.40
CA MET A 71 -8.07 -23.16 -41.51
C MET A 71 -8.81 -21.97 -40.85
N ILE A 72 -9.39 -21.09 -41.63
CA ILE A 72 -10.55 -20.27 -41.18
C ILE A 72 -11.26 -19.79 -42.47
N THR A 73 -12.05 -20.66 -43.09
CA THR A 73 -13.13 -20.25 -43.99
C THR A 73 -14.33 -21.16 -43.80
N SER A 74 -15.47 -20.55 -43.65
CA SER A 74 -16.82 -21.12 -43.57
C SER A 74 -17.35 -21.39 -42.16
N SER A 75 -17.88 -20.37 -41.49
CA SER A 75 -19.12 -20.47 -40.69
C SER A 75 -19.62 -19.17 -40.03
N SER A 76 -19.09 -17.99 -40.35
CA SER A 76 -19.48 -16.74 -39.64
C SER A 76 -20.14 -15.65 -40.51
N ARG A 77 -20.53 -15.90 -41.76
CA ARG A 77 -21.20 -14.87 -42.61
C ARG A 77 -22.71 -15.08 -42.84
N ARG A 78 -23.38 -16.01 -42.17
CA ARG A 78 -24.83 -16.22 -42.28
C ARG A 78 -25.65 -15.91 -41.03
N ALA A 79 -25.06 -15.48 -39.93
CA ALA A 79 -25.76 -15.17 -38.67
C ALA A 79 -26.04 -13.68 -38.43
N VAL A 80 -25.52 -12.74 -39.23
CA VAL A 80 -25.69 -11.31 -39.02
C VAL A 80 -26.74 -10.63 -39.88
N LEU A 81 -27.40 -11.36 -40.83
CA LEU A 81 -28.39 -10.78 -41.74
C LEU A 81 -29.83 -11.24 -41.51
N LYS A 82 -30.21 -11.77 -40.36
CA LYS A 82 -31.59 -12.16 -40.03
C LYS A 82 -32.22 -11.54 -38.80
N ALA A 83 -31.66 -10.47 -38.24
CA ALA A 83 -32.19 -9.79 -37.04
C ALA A 83 -32.66 -8.34 -37.29
N SER A 84 -32.96 -7.96 -38.52
CA SER A 84 -33.37 -6.57 -38.82
C SER A 84 -34.59 -6.47 -39.73
N VAL A 85 -35.63 -7.29 -39.55
CA VAL A 85 -36.98 -7.03 -40.12
C VAL A 85 -38.00 -7.76 -39.24
N ALA A 86 -38.56 -7.15 -38.21
CA ALA A 86 -39.86 -7.46 -37.59
C ALA A 86 -40.17 -6.47 -36.46
N ILE A 87 -40.39 -5.18 -36.78
CA ILE A 87 -41.22 -4.28 -35.97
C ILE A 87 -41.94 -3.33 -36.95
N ALA A 88 -43.09 -3.70 -37.40
CA ALA A 88 -44.17 -2.79 -37.80
C ALA A 88 -45.43 -3.65 -38.06
N ALA A 89 -46.50 -3.26 -37.43
CA ALA A 89 -47.88 -3.72 -37.54
C ALA A 89 -48.31 -4.68 -36.43
N VAL A 90 -48.98 -4.15 -35.40
CA VAL A 90 -50.40 -4.44 -35.13
C VAL A 90 -50.88 -3.37 -34.11
N ALA A 91 -51.65 -2.43 -34.61
CA ALA A 91 -52.59 -1.65 -33.82
C ALA A 91 -53.99 -2.12 -34.20
N THR A 92 -54.88 -2.16 -33.20
CA THR A 92 -56.32 -2.37 -33.26
C THR A 92 -56.85 -3.81 -33.16
N ALA A 93 -57.34 -4.13 -31.93
CA ALA A 93 -58.70 -4.57 -31.69
C ALA A 93 -58.88 -4.86 -30.20
N GLY A 94 -59.89 -4.26 -29.59
CA GLY A 94 -60.22 -4.38 -28.18
C GLY A 94 -60.84 -5.72 -27.76
N GLY A 95 -60.87 -5.95 -26.43
CA GLY A 95 -61.58 -7.09 -25.85
C GLY A 95 -61.13 -7.41 -24.42
N VAL A 96 -61.70 -6.78 -23.49
CA VAL A 96 -62.19 -7.09 -22.13
C VAL A 96 -61.77 -8.41 -21.46
N LEU A 97 -61.32 -8.26 -20.18
CA LEU A 97 -61.40 -9.11 -18.98
C LEU A 97 -60.50 -10.35 -18.86
N ALA A 98 -59.58 -10.26 -17.87
CA ALA A 98 -59.66 -11.08 -16.65
C ALA A 98 -58.57 -10.68 -15.66
N ALA A 99 -58.96 -10.34 -14.45
CA ALA A 99 -58.08 -10.09 -13.30
C ALA A 99 -57.42 -11.41 -12.85
N CYS A 100 -56.09 -11.42 -12.85
CA CYS A 100 -55.29 -12.32 -12.00
C CYS A 100 -54.23 -11.48 -11.33
N GLY A 101 -54.23 -11.45 -9.99
CA GLY A 101 -53.27 -10.71 -9.17
C GLY A 101 -51.83 -11.15 -9.47
N GLY A 102 -51.11 -10.30 -10.16
CA GLY A 102 -49.67 -10.36 -10.25
C GLY A 102 -49.10 -9.40 -9.21
N GLU A 103 -48.35 -9.92 -8.27
CA GLU A 103 -47.52 -9.10 -7.39
C GLU A 103 -46.69 -8.14 -8.23
N ASN A 104 -46.93 -6.85 -8.06
CA ASN A 104 -46.09 -5.80 -8.60
C ASN A 104 -44.71 -5.92 -7.90
N LYS A 105 -43.78 -6.69 -8.48
CA LYS A 105 -42.37 -6.53 -8.15
C LYS A 105 -42.01 -5.06 -8.41
N PRO A 106 -41.47 -4.34 -7.42
CA PRO A 106 -40.96 -3.00 -7.68
C PRO A 106 -39.99 -3.07 -8.87
N ALA A 107 -40.16 -2.17 -9.84
CA ALA A 107 -39.23 -2.04 -10.94
C ALA A 107 -37.82 -1.84 -10.34
N GLU A 108 -36.86 -2.66 -10.75
CA GLU A 108 -35.46 -2.44 -10.40
C GLU A 108 -35.09 -1.01 -10.83
N PRO A 109 -34.45 -0.22 -9.98
CA PRO A 109 -34.08 1.14 -10.34
C PRO A 109 -33.19 1.09 -11.59
N VAL A 110 -33.54 1.88 -12.60
CA VAL A 110 -32.70 2.07 -13.80
C VAL A 110 -31.43 2.75 -13.30
N VAL A 111 -30.35 1.99 -13.18
CA VAL A 111 -29.05 2.52 -12.78
C VAL A 111 -28.49 3.27 -13.99
N ASP A 112 -28.29 4.60 -13.84
CA ASP A 112 -27.67 5.42 -14.87
C ASP A 112 -26.24 4.90 -15.15
N ALA A 113 -25.92 4.64 -16.42
CA ALA A 113 -24.59 4.18 -16.82
C ALA A 113 -23.48 5.20 -16.49
N ASN A 114 -23.84 6.46 -16.27
CA ASN A 114 -22.94 7.57 -15.90
C ASN A 114 -23.50 8.31 -14.68
N PRO A 115 -23.40 7.74 -13.47
CA PRO A 115 -23.94 8.36 -12.27
C PRO A 115 -23.26 9.72 -12.02
N ILE A 116 -24.07 10.74 -11.71
CA ILE A 116 -23.61 12.08 -11.33
C ILE A 116 -23.96 12.29 -9.86
N VAL A 117 -22.97 12.68 -9.07
CA VAL A 117 -23.12 13.00 -7.64
C VAL A 117 -22.73 14.45 -7.41
N GLU A 118 -23.51 15.16 -6.61
CA GLU A 118 -23.19 16.52 -6.18
C GLU A 118 -22.42 16.48 -4.86
N THR A 119 -21.21 17.02 -4.88
CA THR A 119 -20.38 17.20 -3.70
C THR A 119 -20.49 18.64 -3.21
N LYS A 120 -19.96 18.91 -2.02
CA LYS A 120 -19.83 20.28 -1.47
C LYS A 120 -19.09 21.24 -2.43
N TYR A 121 -18.26 20.70 -3.33
CA TYR A 121 -17.41 21.49 -4.23
C TYR A 121 -17.92 21.55 -5.66
N GLY A 122 -18.87 20.72 -6.05
CA GLY A 122 -19.48 20.65 -7.37
C GLY A 122 -19.78 19.22 -7.79
N LYS A 123 -20.33 19.06 -9.00
CA LYS A 123 -20.76 17.76 -9.52
C LYS A 123 -19.59 16.95 -10.05
N VAL A 124 -19.63 15.64 -9.79
CA VAL A 124 -18.70 14.65 -10.34
C VAL A 124 -19.48 13.57 -11.08
N LYS A 125 -18.97 13.17 -12.26
CA LYS A 125 -19.55 12.12 -13.09
C LYS A 125 -18.68 10.87 -13.03
N GLY A 126 -19.25 9.76 -12.62
CA GLY A 126 -18.63 8.45 -12.54
C GLY A 126 -19.01 7.54 -13.72
N ALA A 127 -18.66 6.27 -13.58
CA ALA A 127 -19.03 5.18 -14.46
C ALA A 127 -19.68 4.05 -13.68
N LEU A 128 -20.31 3.11 -14.38
CA LEU A 128 -20.83 1.88 -13.80
C LEU A 128 -19.89 0.71 -14.17
N GLU A 129 -19.32 0.04 -13.18
CA GLU A 129 -18.46 -1.13 -13.35
C GLU A 129 -19.03 -2.32 -12.55
N ASP A 130 -19.44 -3.37 -13.24
CA ASP A 130 -20.06 -4.58 -12.64
C ASP A 130 -21.24 -4.28 -11.67
N GLY A 131 -22.04 -3.26 -12.01
CA GLY A 131 -23.18 -2.82 -11.20
C GLY A 131 -22.83 -1.91 -10.03
N ILE A 132 -21.56 -1.50 -9.90
CA ILE A 132 -21.07 -0.58 -8.86
C ILE A 132 -20.77 0.77 -9.51
N ALA A 133 -21.28 1.86 -8.94
CA ALA A 133 -20.94 3.20 -9.34
C ALA A 133 -19.51 3.53 -8.88
N THR A 134 -18.65 3.90 -9.84
CA THR A 134 -17.24 4.17 -9.62
C THR A 134 -16.91 5.60 -9.96
N PHE A 135 -16.20 6.28 -9.06
CA PHE A 135 -15.73 7.65 -9.24
C PHE A 135 -14.22 7.65 -8.98
N LYS A 136 -13.42 7.73 -10.03
CA LYS A 136 -11.96 7.68 -9.97
C LYS A 136 -11.37 9.07 -10.21
N GLY A 137 -10.46 9.51 -9.32
CA GLY A 137 -9.81 10.81 -9.45
C GLY A 137 -10.66 11.99 -8.97
N VAL A 138 -11.48 11.80 -7.94
CA VAL A 138 -12.23 12.88 -7.30
C VAL A 138 -11.29 13.77 -6.50
N ARG A 139 -11.27 15.07 -6.77
CA ARG A 139 -10.43 16.05 -6.07
C ARG A 139 -10.96 16.31 -4.66
N TYR A 140 -10.12 16.11 -3.64
CA TYR A 140 -10.44 16.42 -2.24
C TYR A 140 -9.60 17.58 -1.67
N GLY A 141 -8.50 17.95 -2.34
CA GLY A 141 -7.61 19.03 -1.93
C GLY A 141 -7.17 19.89 -3.11
N ALA A 142 -6.75 21.11 -2.82
CA ALA A 142 -6.18 22.04 -3.78
C ALA A 142 -4.84 21.51 -4.32
N ASP A 143 -4.43 21.99 -5.50
CA ASP A 143 -3.11 21.74 -6.07
C ASP A 143 -2.02 22.23 -5.11
N THR A 144 -1.09 21.35 -4.77
CA THR A 144 -0.01 21.62 -3.83
C THR A 144 1.28 22.12 -4.49
N THR A 145 1.32 22.28 -5.80
CA THR A 145 2.51 22.72 -6.55
C THR A 145 3.07 24.04 -6.03
N LEU A 146 2.19 25.01 -5.75
CA LEU A 146 2.58 26.33 -5.23
C LEU A 146 2.61 26.44 -3.70
N THR A 147 2.19 25.37 -3.01
CA THR A 147 2.08 25.35 -1.54
C THR A 147 2.84 24.17 -0.94
N ARG A 148 3.93 23.77 -1.58
CA ARG A 148 4.83 22.71 -1.09
C ARG A 148 5.14 22.88 0.37
N PHE A 149 5.23 21.77 1.10
CA PHE A 149 5.61 21.75 2.53
C PHE A 149 4.67 22.51 3.46
N GLN A 150 3.54 23.00 2.95
CA GLN A 150 2.50 23.68 3.74
C GLN A 150 1.28 22.78 3.93
N LEU A 151 0.46 23.11 4.93
CA LEU A 151 -0.81 22.41 5.18
C LEU A 151 -1.69 22.39 3.93
N PRO A 152 -2.40 21.29 3.67
CA PRO A 152 -3.31 21.23 2.53
C PRO A 152 -4.51 22.14 2.74
N LYS A 153 -5.13 22.53 1.64
CA LYS A 153 -6.38 23.30 1.63
C LYS A 153 -7.45 22.51 0.87
N PRO A 154 -8.73 22.70 1.20
CA PRO A 154 -9.82 22.20 0.37
C PRO A 154 -9.70 22.72 -1.07
N PRO A 155 -10.29 22.02 -2.06
CA PRO A 155 -10.33 22.53 -3.42
C PRO A 155 -11.27 23.72 -3.54
N GLU A 156 -11.04 24.59 -4.54
CA GLU A 156 -12.02 25.61 -4.92
C GLU A 156 -13.27 24.94 -5.52
N PRO A 157 -14.47 25.43 -5.23
CA PRO A 157 -15.70 24.95 -5.85
C PRO A 157 -15.69 25.13 -7.38
N TRP A 158 -16.32 24.20 -8.09
CA TRP A 158 -16.48 24.23 -9.54
C TRP A 158 -17.94 24.17 -9.95
N THR A 159 -18.26 24.76 -11.11
CA THR A 159 -19.63 24.83 -11.64
C THR A 159 -19.91 23.75 -12.69
N GLU A 160 -18.91 23.41 -13.50
CA GLU A 160 -19.04 22.38 -14.53
C GLU A 160 -18.88 20.99 -13.92
N THR A 161 -19.65 20.02 -14.43
CA THR A 161 -19.51 18.62 -13.98
C THR A 161 -18.12 18.10 -14.33
N GLN A 162 -17.35 17.68 -13.33
CA GLN A 162 -16.02 17.09 -13.50
C GLN A 162 -16.13 15.59 -13.78
N ASP A 163 -15.39 15.11 -14.77
CA ASP A 163 -15.27 13.67 -15.03
C ASP A 163 -14.40 13.00 -13.95
N ALA A 164 -14.94 11.97 -13.31
CA ALA A 164 -14.26 11.11 -12.35
C ALA A 164 -14.19 9.68 -12.91
N LEU A 165 -13.65 9.54 -14.13
CA LEU A 165 -13.67 8.31 -14.93
C LEU A 165 -12.33 7.57 -14.94
N ALA A 166 -11.25 8.20 -14.50
CA ALA A 166 -9.90 7.63 -14.50
C ALA A 166 -9.14 7.99 -13.23
N TYR A 167 -8.22 7.13 -12.84
CA TYR A 167 -7.31 7.41 -11.74
C TYR A 167 -6.49 8.68 -12.03
N ALA A 168 -6.37 9.55 -11.03
CA ALA A 168 -5.62 10.79 -11.13
C ALA A 168 -4.13 10.59 -10.80
N THR A 169 -3.37 11.68 -10.92
CA THR A 169 -1.95 11.77 -10.63
C THR A 169 -1.63 11.31 -9.19
N SER A 170 -0.60 10.49 -9.04
CA SER A 170 -0.03 10.13 -7.75
C SER A 170 1.02 11.15 -7.27
N ALA A 171 1.37 11.11 -5.99
CA ALA A 171 2.43 11.97 -5.46
C ALA A 171 3.78 11.71 -6.15
N PRO A 172 4.67 12.72 -6.25
CA PRO A 172 6.01 12.54 -6.78
C PRO A 172 6.74 11.42 -6.06
N GLN A 173 7.23 10.44 -6.80
CA GLN A 173 7.94 9.28 -6.29
C GLN A 173 8.83 8.70 -7.38
N PRO A 174 9.87 7.90 -7.04
CA PRO A 174 10.64 7.18 -8.04
C PRO A 174 9.73 6.31 -8.91
N PRO A 175 10.03 6.14 -10.19
CA PRO A 175 9.31 5.18 -11.03
C PRO A 175 9.28 3.82 -10.35
N SER A 176 8.11 3.20 -10.29
CA SER A 176 8.02 1.81 -9.84
C SER A 176 8.80 0.96 -10.84
N GLY A 177 9.71 0.10 -10.36
CA GLY A 177 10.54 -0.78 -11.22
C GLY A 177 9.72 -1.61 -12.22
N ASP A 178 10.35 -2.40 -13.06
CA ASP A 178 9.80 -3.05 -14.27
C ASP A 178 8.60 -4.00 -14.10
N GLY A 179 8.03 -4.07 -12.93
CA GLY A 179 6.74 -4.73 -12.69
C GLY A 179 6.76 -6.24 -12.66
N GLY A 180 7.90 -6.83 -12.58
CA GLY A 180 8.02 -8.27 -12.38
C GLY A 180 7.70 -8.71 -10.95
N GLY A 181 7.56 -10.03 -10.75
CA GLY A 181 7.40 -10.63 -9.42
C GLY A 181 5.99 -10.52 -8.85
N LEU A 182 5.90 -10.57 -7.53
CA LEU A 182 4.65 -10.68 -6.78
C LEU A 182 3.66 -9.52 -6.99
N PHE A 183 4.14 -8.33 -7.35
CA PHE A 183 3.31 -7.13 -7.53
C PHE A 183 2.95 -6.83 -9.00
N ALA A 184 3.23 -7.73 -9.93
CA ALA A 184 3.07 -7.49 -11.37
C ALA A 184 1.62 -7.18 -11.77
N SER A 185 0.66 -7.95 -11.26
CA SER A 185 -0.77 -7.79 -11.60
C SER A 185 -1.44 -6.57 -10.95
N TRP A 186 -0.78 -5.91 -9.99
CA TRP A 186 -1.36 -4.82 -9.23
C TRP A 186 -1.26 -3.45 -9.90
N ARG A 187 -0.45 -3.36 -10.95
CA ARG A 187 -0.10 -2.08 -11.57
C ARG A 187 -1.15 -1.61 -12.56
N PRO A 188 -1.60 -0.37 -12.46
CA PRO A 188 -2.42 0.24 -13.50
C PRO A 188 -1.70 0.25 -14.85
N ASN A 189 -2.46 -0.03 -15.91
CA ASN A 189 -1.99 0.08 -17.27
C ASN A 189 -2.97 0.98 -18.05
N PRO A 190 -2.52 2.14 -18.57
CA PRO A 190 -1.16 2.66 -18.53
C PRO A 190 -0.68 3.06 -17.13
N PRO A 191 0.65 3.16 -16.91
CA PRO A 191 1.20 3.67 -15.65
C PRO A 191 0.68 5.06 -15.32
N LEU A 192 0.45 5.33 -14.03
CA LEU A 192 -0.03 6.62 -13.59
C LEU A 192 1.04 7.70 -13.72
N SER A 193 0.63 8.93 -14.02
CA SER A 193 1.46 10.11 -13.85
C SER A 193 1.77 10.34 -12.36
N ALA A 194 2.93 10.97 -12.10
CA ALA A 194 3.31 11.42 -10.76
C ALA A 194 3.57 12.93 -10.78
N GLY A 195 3.04 13.64 -9.79
CA GLY A 195 3.16 15.11 -9.70
C GLY A 195 2.63 15.64 -8.37
N GLU A 196 2.80 16.93 -8.15
CA GLU A 196 2.43 17.57 -6.89
C GLU A 196 0.94 17.86 -6.78
N ASP A 197 0.23 17.97 -7.91
CA ASP A 197 -1.24 17.98 -7.94
C ASP A 197 -1.76 16.55 -7.77
N CYS A 198 -1.76 16.04 -6.54
CA CYS A 198 -2.02 14.64 -6.24
C CYS A 198 -3.12 14.40 -5.18
N LEU A 199 -3.79 15.43 -4.68
CA LEU A 199 -4.80 15.30 -3.63
C LEU A 199 -6.15 14.84 -4.20
N PHE A 200 -6.19 13.57 -4.63
CA PHE A 200 -7.35 12.90 -5.20
C PHE A 200 -7.70 11.64 -4.44
N LEU A 201 -8.97 11.27 -4.49
CA LEU A 201 -9.49 10.01 -3.96
C LEU A 201 -10.36 9.30 -5.00
N ASN A 202 -10.67 8.03 -4.74
CA ASN A 202 -11.57 7.23 -5.56
C ASN A 202 -12.70 6.71 -4.67
N VAL A 203 -13.91 6.57 -5.23
CA VAL A 203 -15.09 6.08 -4.51
C VAL A 203 -15.76 4.97 -5.33
N TRP A 204 -16.09 3.87 -4.66
CA TRP A 204 -16.92 2.79 -5.18
C TRP A 204 -18.15 2.63 -4.29
N THR A 205 -19.33 2.64 -4.87
CA THR A 205 -20.59 2.51 -4.14
C THR A 205 -21.61 1.68 -4.91
N PRO A 206 -22.40 0.83 -4.23
CA PRO A 206 -23.50 0.14 -4.88
C PRO A 206 -24.55 1.08 -5.48
N ALA A 207 -24.81 2.21 -4.84
CA ALA A 207 -25.70 3.25 -5.35
C ALA A 207 -25.50 4.58 -4.59
N ALA A 208 -25.68 5.70 -5.30
CA ALA A 208 -25.79 7.03 -4.72
C ALA A 208 -27.24 7.23 -4.21
N ASP A 209 -27.58 6.54 -3.15
CA ASP A 209 -28.91 6.55 -2.50
C ASP A 209 -28.77 6.91 -1.01
N GLY A 210 -29.83 7.15 -0.30
CA GLY A 210 -29.79 7.56 1.11
C GLY A 210 -29.57 6.40 2.12
N LYS A 211 -29.03 5.25 1.75
CA LYS A 211 -29.01 4.04 2.61
C LYS A 211 -28.04 4.11 3.80
N LYS A 212 -27.10 5.05 3.84
CA LYS A 212 -26.11 5.17 4.93
C LYS A 212 -25.29 3.90 5.14
N ARG A 213 -24.59 3.47 4.07
CA ARG A 213 -23.69 2.31 4.11
C ARG A 213 -22.44 2.58 4.91
N PRO A 214 -21.85 1.57 5.58
CA PRO A 214 -20.52 1.69 6.15
C PRO A 214 -19.51 2.16 5.08
N VAL A 215 -18.58 3.03 5.48
CA VAL A 215 -17.53 3.59 4.60
C VAL A 215 -16.18 3.02 4.99
N LEU A 216 -15.49 2.40 4.05
CA LEU A 216 -14.16 1.83 4.23
C LEU A 216 -13.14 2.70 3.50
N VAL A 217 -12.28 3.41 4.23
CA VAL A 217 -11.24 4.31 3.68
C VAL A 217 -9.89 3.63 3.74
N TRP A 218 -9.34 3.32 2.56
CA TRP A 218 -8.05 2.68 2.39
C TRP A 218 -6.91 3.68 2.34
N LEU A 219 -5.89 3.43 3.16
CA LEU A 219 -4.60 4.10 3.16
C LEU A 219 -3.55 3.15 2.60
N HIS A 220 -3.00 3.47 1.43
CA HIS A 220 -2.08 2.58 0.70
C HIS A 220 -0.75 2.37 1.40
N GLY A 221 -0.07 1.25 1.09
CA GLY A 221 1.27 0.90 1.55
C GLY A 221 2.40 1.70 0.87
N GLY A 222 3.60 1.12 0.85
CA GLY A 222 4.81 1.77 0.31
C GLY A 222 5.48 2.71 1.32
N GLY A 223 5.38 2.44 2.61
CA GLY A 223 5.87 3.30 3.67
C GLY A 223 5.14 4.65 3.67
N PHE A 224 5.91 5.71 3.85
CA PHE A 224 5.49 7.10 3.66
C PHE A 224 6.16 7.70 2.42
N THR A 225 6.75 6.86 1.55
CA THR A 225 7.64 7.31 0.47
C THR A 225 7.13 7.01 -0.94
N THR A 226 6.34 5.95 -1.10
CA THR A 226 5.83 5.49 -2.40
C THR A 226 4.38 5.01 -2.29
N GLY A 227 3.77 4.66 -3.43
CA GLY A 227 2.43 4.12 -3.50
C GLY A 227 1.38 5.11 -4.00
N SER A 228 0.16 4.64 -4.16
CA SER A 228 -1.02 5.43 -4.54
C SER A 228 -2.29 4.66 -4.19
N GLY A 229 -3.43 5.34 -4.15
CA GLY A 229 -4.75 4.72 -3.99
C GLY A 229 -5.30 4.03 -5.25
N SER A 230 -4.46 3.81 -6.27
CA SER A 230 -4.91 3.44 -7.62
C SER A 230 -4.40 2.07 -8.08
N SER A 231 -3.91 1.22 -7.18
CA SER A 231 -3.52 -0.16 -7.51
C SER A 231 -4.74 -1.04 -7.80
N TYR A 232 -4.62 -1.96 -8.77
CA TYR A 232 -5.68 -2.91 -9.06
C TYR A 232 -5.99 -3.86 -7.89
N ALA A 233 -5.03 -4.08 -6.98
CA ALA A 233 -5.27 -4.87 -5.76
C ALA A 233 -6.29 -4.21 -4.81
N TYR A 234 -6.41 -2.88 -4.84
CA TYR A 234 -7.37 -2.12 -4.01
C TYR A 234 -8.59 -1.62 -4.78
N ASP A 235 -8.85 -2.14 -5.98
CA ASP A 235 -10.09 -1.83 -6.69
C ASP A 235 -11.30 -2.22 -5.82
N GLY A 236 -12.17 -1.24 -5.57
CA GLY A 236 -13.25 -1.38 -4.59
C GLY A 236 -14.49 -2.09 -5.09
N VAL A 237 -14.59 -2.43 -6.39
CA VAL A 237 -15.82 -2.97 -6.99
C VAL A 237 -16.30 -4.21 -6.25
N ARG A 238 -15.44 -5.21 -6.06
CA ARG A 238 -15.84 -6.48 -5.44
C ARG A 238 -16.19 -6.33 -3.97
N LEU A 239 -15.40 -5.59 -3.21
CA LEU A 239 -15.65 -5.36 -1.79
C LEU A 239 -16.94 -4.55 -1.57
N ALA A 240 -17.18 -3.50 -2.37
CA ALA A 240 -18.41 -2.72 -2.31
C ALA A 240 -19.65 -3.57 -2.62
N LYS A 241 -19.55 -4.41 -3.66
CA LYS A 241 -20.63 -5.32 -4.08
C LYS A 241 -20.92 -6.39 -3.03
N ARG A 242 -19.87 -7.04 -2.50
CA ARG A 242 -19.99 -8.10 -1.49
C ARG A 242 -20.60 -7.59 -0.19
N GLY A 243 -20.16 -6.42 0.27
CA GLY A 243 -20.51 -5.90 1.59
C GLY A 243 -21.73 -4.99 1.62
N ASP A 244 -22.25 -4.51 0.48
CA ASP A 244 -23.14 -3.34 0.40
C ASP A 244 -22.56 -2.17 1.21
N VAL A 245 -21.31 -1.80 0.88
CA VAL A 245 -20.51 -0.75 1.53
C VAL A 245 -20.00 0.27 0.54
N VAL A 246 -19.56 1.44 1.02
CA VAL A 246 -18.81 2.41 0.23
C VAL A 246 -17.32 2.20 0.48
N VAL A 247 -16.54 2.05 -0.57
CA VAL A 247 -15.08 1.95 -0.51
C VAL A 247 -14.46 3.24 -1.02
N VAL A 248 -13.48 3.76 -0.30
CA VAL A 248 -12.72 4.96 -0.67
C VAL A 248 -11.23 4.62 -0.62
N THR A 249 -10.46 5.01 -1.65
CA THR A 249 -9.00 5.00 -1.61
C THR A 249 -8.47 6.40 -1.82
N THR A 250 -7.37 6.77 -1.17
CA THR A 250 -6.87 8.14 -1.19
C THR A 250 -5.40 8.22 -1.56
N ASN A 251 -5.04 9.23 -2.38
CA ASN A 251 -3.67 9.69 -2.56
C ASN A 251 -3.37 10.78 -1.53
N HIS A 252 -2.12 10.96 -1.19
CA HIS A 252 -1.62 12.04 -0.32
C HIS A 252 -0.15 12.29 -0.64
N ARG A 253 0.41 13.42 -0.21
CA ARG A 253 1.84 13.71 -0.40
C ARG A 253 2.71 12.69 0.35
N LEU A 254 3.82 12.34 -0.28
CA LEU A 254 4.76 11.30 0.16
C LEU A 254 6.18 11.86 0.28
N ASN A 255 7.08 11.06 0.86
CA ASN A 255 8.51 11.32 0.93
C ASN A 255 8.83 12.75 1.40
N GLN A 256 9.83 13.41 0.81
CA GLN A 256 10.19 14.79 1.19
C GLN A 256 9.07 15.79 0.95
N PHE A 257 8.16 15.57 0.00
CA PHE A 257 7.03 16.46 -0.25
C PHE A 257 5.95 16.37 0.83
N GLY A 258 5.86 15.25 1.53
CA GLY A 258 4.92 15.00 2.63
C GLY A 258 5.51 15.18 4.02
N TYR A 259 6.85 15.05 4.18
CA TYR A 259 7.44 14.83 5.50
C TYR A 259 8.85 15.45 5.71
N LEU A 260 9.35 16.34 4.82
CA LEU A 260 10.61 17.04 5.05
C LEU A 260 10.41 18.11 6.14
N ASN A 261 11.10 17.98 7.27
CA ASN A 261 10.95 18.87 8.42
C ASN A 261 11.73 20.18 8.25
N LEU A 262 11.14 21.16 7.61
CA LEU A 262 11.68 22.50 7.38
C LEU A 262 11.30 23.52 8.48
N ALA A 263 10.75 23.09 9.63
CA ALA A 263 10.24 24.00 10.67
C ALA A 263 11.28 25.00 11.22
N ALA A 264 12.59 24.67 11.13
CA ALA A 264 13.66 25.58 11.54
C ALA A 264 13.88 26.76 10.57
N TYR A 265 13.32 26.69 9.36
CA TYR A 265 13.53 27.65 8.28
C TYR A 265 12.45 28.73 8.17
N GLY A 266 11.40 28.68 8.97
CA GLY A 266 10.36 29.71 9.02
C GLY A 266 8.99 29.17 9.38
N ASP A 267 8.11 30.06 9.88
CA ASP A 267 6.76 29.70 10.38
C ASP A 267 5.88 29.06 9.31
N GLN A 268 6.06 29.43 8.04
CA GLN A 268 5.34 28.83 6.91
C GLN A 268 5.61 27.34 6.75
N PHE A 269 6.69 26.80 7.34
CA PHE A 269 7.08 25.40 7.31
C PHE A 269 6.85 24.69 8.65
N ALA A 270 6.17 25.33 9.60
CA ALA A 270 6.02 24.81 10.97
C ALA A 270 5.45 23.38 11.03
N ASP A 271 4.59 23.01 10.08
CA ASP A 271 3.92 21.69 10.00
C ASP A 271 4.52 20.79 8.89
N SER A 272 5.62 21.22 8.23
CA SER A 272 6.16 20.54 7.03
C SER A 272 6.56 19.07 7.25
N GLY A 273 6.93 18.70 8.48
CA GLY A 273 7.24 17.32 8.86
C GLY A 273 6.04 16.38 8.93
N ALA A 274 4.81 16.88 8.70
CA ALA A 274 3.58 16.08 8.83
C ALA A 274 2.51 16.43 7.80
N VAL A 275 2.81 17.20 6.74
CA VAL A 275 1.77 17.65 5.79
C VAL A 275 1.09 16.50 5.07
N GLY A 276 1.80 15.40 4.77
CA GLY A 276 1.18 14.20 4.21
C GLY A 276 0.16 13.53 5.16
N ALA A 277 0.37 13.64 6.48
CA ALA A 277 -0.63 13.20 7.45
C ALA A 277 -1.85 14.14 7.48
N HIS A 278 -1.64 15.44 7.30
CA HIS A 278 -2.73 16.41 7.16
C HIS A 278 -3.51 16.25 5.85
N ASP A 279 -2.88 15.78 4.78
CA ASP A 279 -3.58 15.43 3.54
C ASP A 279 -4.59 14.29 3.79
N MET A 280 -4.20 13.27 4.56
CA MET A 280 -5.11 12.17 4.94
C MET A 280 -6.25 12.68 5.85
N ILE A 281 -5.99 13.60 6.77
CA ILE A 281 -7.03 14.26 7.57
C ILE A 281 -8.01 15.00 6.66
N LEU A 282 -7.52 15.81 5.71
CA LEU A 282 -8.36 16.51 4.75
C LEU A 282 -9.21 15.55 3.90
N SER A 283 -8.67 14.38 3.51
CA SER A 283 -9.45 13.37 2.79
C SER A 283 -10.57 12.78 3.66
N LEU A 284 -10.34 12.58 4.96
CA LEU A 284 -11.36 12.14 5.91
C LEU A 284 -12.40 13.24 6.20
N GLU A 285 -12.00 14.50 6.24
CA GLU A 285 -12.93 15.64 6.31
C GLU A 285 -13.79 15.70 5.06
N TRP A 286 -13.20 15.45 3.87
CA TRP A 286 -13.97 15.33 2.64
C TRP A 286 -14.99 14.18 2.72
N VAL A 287 -14.60 13.02 3.24
CA VAL A 287 -15.52 11.87 3.47
C VAL A 287 -16.65 12.29 4.39
N ARG A 288 -16.36 12.89 5.53
CA ARG A 288 -17.38 13.41 6.46
C ARG A 288 -18.40 14.32 5.77
N ASP A 289 -17.92 15.23 4.91
CA ASP A 289 -18.74 16.30 4.33
C ASP A 289 -19.48 15.87 3.06
N ASN A 290 -19.08 14.76 2.39
CA ASN A 290 -19.59 14.44 1.04
C ASN A 290 -20.09 12.99 0.88
N ILE A 291 -19.69 12.04 1.75
CA ILE A 291 -19.90 10.62 1.45
C ILE A 291 -21.39 10.20 1.51
N GLU A 292 -22.24 10.97 2.18
CA GLU A 292 -23.67 10.75 2.20
C GLU A 292 -24.29 10.84 0.81
N ALA A 293 -23.78 11.76 -0.04
CA ALA A 293 -24.20 11.88 -1.42
C ALA A 293 -23.86 10.64 -2.29
N PHE A 294 -22.90 9.84 -1.83
CA PHE A 294 -22.53 8.55 -2.43
C PHE A 294 -23.21 7.35 -1.74
N GLY A 295 -24.19 7.59 -0.87
CA GLY A 295 -24.93 6.55 -0.12
C GLY A 295 -24.19 5.99 1.09
N GLY A 296 -23.08 6.64 1.53
CA GLY A 296 -22.30 6.26 2.70
C GLY A 296 -22.78 6.92 3.99
N ASP A 297 -22.35 6.38 5.13
CA ASP A 297 -22.62 6.91 6.47
C ASP A 297 -21.36 7.59 7.03
N PRO A 298 -21.31 8.93 7.11
CA PRO A 298 -20.16 9.64 7.68
C PRO A 298 -19.94 9.34 9.18
N SER A 299 -20.92 8.77 9.88
CA SER A 299 -20.81 8.33 11.28
C SER A 299 -20.36 6.87 11.43
N ASN A 300 -20.12 6.16 10.33
CA ASN A 300 -19.66 4.77 10.32
C ASN A 300 -18.49 4.57 9.34
N VAL A 301 -17.36 5.19 9.66
CA VAL A 301 -16.14 5.17 8.84
C VAL A 301 -15.10 4.24 9.46
N LEU A 302 -14.63 3.26 8.69
CA LEU A 302 -13.49 2.41 8.98
C LEU A 302 -12.28 2.93 8.20
N ILE A 303 -11.16 3.23 8.87
CA ILE A 303 -9.87 3.44 8.20
C ILE A 303 -9.06 2.14 8.24
N PHE A 304 -8.46 1.75 7.12
CA PHE A 304 -7.66 0.53 7.06
C PHE A 304 -6.49 0.71 6.09
N GLY A 305 -5.42 -0.05 6.30
CA GLY A 305 -4.24 0.04 5.45
C GLY A 305 -3.22 -1.01 5.80
N GLU A 306 -2.40 -1.34 4.80
CA GLU A 306 -1.35 -2.35 4.91
C GLU A 306 0.04 -1.71 4.84
N SER A 307 1.02 -2.32 5.56
CA SER A 307 2.40 -1.83 5.57
C SER A 307 2.48 -0.36 6.04
N GLY A 308 3.02 0.51 5.19
CA GLY A 308 2.97 1.96 5.40
C GLY A 308 1.56 2.50 5.63
N GLY A 309 0.53 1.87 5.05
CA GLY A 309 -0.88 2.19 5.28
C GLY A 309 -1.32 1.91 6.71
N GLY A 310 -0.95 0.77 7.27
CA GLY A 310 -1.16 0.46 8.68
C GLY A 310 -0.44 1.45 9.59
N SER A 311 0.79 1.85 9.23
CA SER A 311 1.53 2.91 9.94
C SER A 311 0.81 4.27 9.88
N LYS A 312 0.15 4.60 8.77
CA LYS A 312 -0.69 5.79 8.61
C LYS A 312 -1.93 5.72 9.49
N VAL A 313 -2.58 4.55 9.57
CA VAL A 313 -3.69 4.31 10.51
C VAL A 313 -3.24 4.56 11.95
N CYS A 314 -2.12 3.96 12.40
CA CYS A 314 -1.57 4.21 13.74
C CYS A 314 -1.29 5.70 13.99
N THR A 315 -0.77 6.42 12.98
CA THR A 315 -0.50 7.86 13.06
C THR A 315 -1.79 8.65 13.27
N LEU A 316 -2.82 8.41 12.44
CA LEU A 316 -4.11 9.10 12.56
C LEU A 316 -4.81 8.81 13.89
N MET A 317 -4.68 7.59 14.42
CA MET A 317 -5.23 7.23 15.74
C MET A 317 -4.65 8.09 16.88
N ALA A 318 -3.46 8.66 16.72
CA ALA A 318 -2.77 9.49 17.70
C ALA A 318 -2.85 11.00 17.43
N MET A 319 -3.49 11.42 16.32
CA MET A 319 -3.60 12.84 15.95
C MET A 319 -4.92 13.44 16.44
N ASP A 320 -4.85 14.56 17.19
CA ASP A 320 -6.03 15.26 17.71
C ASP A 320 -6.99 15.70 16.60
N LYS A 321 -6.45 16.19 15.48
CA LYS A 321 -7.26 16.64 14.33
C LYS A 321 -7.99 15.50 13.59
N ALA A 322 -7.57 14.26 13.79
CA ALA A 322 -8.22 13.10 13.19
C ALA A 322 -9.33 12.51 14.08
N LYS A 323 -9.43 12.96 15.34
CA LYS A 323 -10.42 12.48 16.31
C LYS A 323 -11.85 12.73 15.80
N GLY A 324 -12.67 11.66 15.76
CA GLY A 324 -14.05 11.73 15.31
C GLY A 324 -14.25 11.69 13.79
N LEU A 325 -13.18 11.61 12.99
CA LEU A 325 -13.28 11.43 11.54
C LEU A 325 -13.36 9.95 11.12
N PHE A 326 -13.10 9.02 12.03
CA PHE A 326 -13.25 7.58 11.84
C PHE A 326 -13.73 6.91 13.14
N HIS A 327 -14.36 5.76 13.00
CA HIS A 327 -15.07 5.06 14.05
C HIS A 327 -14.54 3.65 14.31
N ARG A 328 -13.70 3.13 13.40
CA ARG A 328 -12.99 1.83 13.50
C ARG A 328 -11.66 1.93 12.76
N ALA A 329 -10.70 1.09 13.15
CA ALA A 329 -9.37 1.07 12.55
C ALA A 329 -8.89 -0.36 12.30
N VAL A 330 -8.24 -0.60 11.15
CA VAL A 330 -7.54 -1.85 10.87
C VAL A 330 -6.10 -1.57 10.47
N VAL A 331 -5.17 -2.27 11.12
CA VAL A 331 -3.73 -2.19 10.86
C VAL A 331 -3.23 -3.53 10.32
N GLN A 332 -2.94 -3.58 9.02
CA GLN A 332 -2.43 -4.78 8.36
C GLN A 332 -0.92 -4.65 8.18
N SER A 333 -0.12 -5.51 8.81
CA SER A 333 1.35 -5.58 8.65
C SER A 333 2.06 -4.21 8.76
N GLY A 334 1.51 -3.28 9.54
CA GLY A 334 2.01 -1.90 9.59
C GLY A 334 2.02 -1.27 11.00
N PRO A 335 2.43 -2.00 12.05
CA PRO A 335 2.43 -1.43 13.39
C PRO A 335 3.39 -0.25 13.49
N ARG A 336 2.90 0.92 13.88
CA ARG A 336 3.72 2.10 14.11
C ARG A 336 3.71 2.48 15.59
N ILE A 337 4.86 2.38 16.24
CA ILE A 337 5.02 2.66 17.67
C ILE A 337 5.62 4.04 17.89
N LEU A 338 6.65 4.39 17.11
CA LEU A 338 7.43 5.62 17.24
C LEU A 338 7.50 6.38 15.92
N HIS A 339 7.55 7.70 16.00
CA HIS A 339 7.92 8.59 14.89
C HIS A 339 9.36 9.09 15.04
N ALA A 340 9.91 9.66 13.95
CA ALA A 340 11.20 10.35 14.01
C ALA A 340 11.13 11.55 14.94
N THR A 341 12.20 11.81 15.68
CA THR A 341 12.26 13.01 16.52
C THR A 341 12.48 14.26 15.68
N LYS A 342 12.06 15.41 16.22
CA LYS A 342 12.24 16.71 15.58
C LYS A 342 13.71 17.00 15.28
N GLU A 343 14.61 16.60 16.17
CA GLU A 343 16.06 16.80 16.03
C GLU A 343 16.65 15.95 14.92
N ALA A 344 16.30 14.66 14.86
CA ALA A 344 16.82 13.76 13.83
C ALA A 344 16.32 14.16 12.43
N SER A 345 15.03 14.47 12.30
CA SER A 345 14.44 14.90 11.03
C SER A 345 14.90 16.31 10.61
N GLY A 346 15.17 17.21 11.56
CA GLY A 346 15.74 18.52 11.28
C GLY A 346 17.14 18.42 10.68
N LYS A 347 18.02 17.58 11.25
CA LYS A 347 19.36 17.33 10.67
C LYS A 347 19.29 16.80 9.24
N ALA A 348 18.37 15.90 8.96
CA ALA A 348 18.15 15.39 7.61
C ALA A 348 17.67 16.51 6.65
N ALA A 349 16.78 17.38 7.12
CA ALA A 349 16.33 18.54 6.34
C ALA A 349 17.45 19.54 6.07
N ASP A 350 18.32 19.82 7.06
CA ASP A 350 19.49 20.69 6.90
C ASP A 350 20.44 20.18 5.80
N GLU A 351 20.64 18.84 5.72
CA GLU A 351 21.46 18.24 4.67
C GLU A 351 20.81 18.39 3.29
N VAL A 352 19.50 18.20 3.17
CA VAL A 352 18.77 18.41 1.91
C VAL A 352 18.85 19.87 1.47
N VAL A 353 18.58 20.82 2.35
CA VAL A 353 18.64 22.27 2.09
C VAL A 353 20.05 22.67 1.61
N LYS A 354 21.10 22.17 2.28
CA LYS A 354 22.49 22.37 1.87
C LYS A 354 22.78 21.82 0.48
N LYS A 355 22.31 20.60 0.15
CA LYS A 355 22.48 20.00 -1.19
C LYS A 355 21.75 20.78 -2.28
N LEU A 356 20.62 21.45 -1.94
CA LEU A 356 19.90 22.36 -2.85
C LEU A 356 20.64 23.72 -3.05
N GLY A 357 21.73 23.96 -2.33
CA GLY A 357 22.46 25.23 -2.36
C GLY A 357 21.69 26.36 -1.65
N LEU A 358 20.80 26.04 -0.73
CA LEU A 358 19.97 27.01 -0.01
C LEU A 358 20.50 27.25 1.40
N THR A 359 20.14 28.42 1.97
CA THR A 359 20.38 28.82 3.34
C THR A 359 19.05 29.21 3.98
N LYS A 360 19.08 29.62 5.25
CA LYS A 360 17.87 30.10 5.94
C LYS A 360 17.30 31.36 5.27
N GLU A 361 18.18 32.22 4.78
CA GLU A 361 17.84 33.48 4.10
C GLU A 361 17.25 33.25 2.70
N THR A 362 17.71 32.18 2.01
CA THR A 362 17.28 31.86 0.65
C THR A 362 16.31 30.69 0.58
N ILE A 363 15.77 30.22 1.72
CA ILE A 363 14.89 29.04 1.76
C ILE A 363 13.61 29.20 0.91
N ALA A 364 13.17 30.43 0.68
CA ALA A 364 12.03 30.69 -0.19
C ALA A 364 12.24 30.19 -1.63
N ASP A 365 13.47 30.08 -2.08
CA ASP A 365 13.81 29.55 -3.41
C ASP A 365 13.50 28.05 -3.54
N ILE A 366 13.20 27.33 -2.44
CA ILE A 366 12.77 25.92 -2.48
C ILE A 366 11.47 25.74 -3.28
N PHE A 367 10.60 26.76 -3.31
CA PHE A 367 9.36 26.73 -4.09
C PHE A 367 9.62 26.76 -5.62
N SER A 368 10.76 27.30 -6.05
CA SER A 368 11.17 27.35 -7.46
C SER A 368 11.98 26.12 -7.93
N LYS A 369 12.44 25.27 -7.00
CA LYS A 369 13.17 24.04 -7.35
C LYS A 369 12.24 23.05 -8.05
N THR A 370 12.77 22.30 -9.01
CA THR A 370 12.00 21.24 -9.64
C THR A 370 11.79 20.04 -8.70
N VAL A 371 10.79 19.22 -8.98
CA VAL A 371 10.59 17.94 -8.27
C VAL A 371 11.87 17.10 -8.32
N ALA A 372 12.52 17.03 -9.50
CA ALA A 372 13.75 16.27 -9.68
C ALA A 372 14.93 16.80 -8.83
N ASP A 373 15.09 18.13 -8.71
CA ASP A 373 16.14 18.73 -7.87
C ASP A 373 15.93 18.35 -6.39
N ILE A 374 14.68 18.42 -5.89
CA ILE A 374 14.35 18.10 -4.50
C ILE A 374 14.57 16.59 -4.24
N GLN A 375 14.16 15.73 -5.17
CA GLN A 375 14.38 14.29 -5.07
C GLN A 375 15.87 13.95 -5.06
N ALA A 376 16.64 14.53 -5.98
CA ALA A 376 18.09 14.32 -6.04
C ALA A 376 18.81 14.83 -4.78
N ALA A 377 18.39 15.97 -4.23
CA ALA A 377 18.98 16.47 -2.98
C ALA A 377 18.66 15.57 -1.77
N ALA A 378 17.49 14.93 -1.75
CA ALA A 378 17.09 14.00 -0.69
C ALA A 378 17.71 12.60 -0.84
N GLU A 379 18.20 12.26 -2.02
CA GLU A 379 18.82 10.95 -2.30
C GLU A 379 20.02 10.69 -1.37
N GLY A 380 20.01 9.53 -0.72
CA GLY A 380 21.05 9.11 0.23
C GLY A 380 21.03 9.84 1.57
N VAL A 381 20.12 10.80 1.79
CA VAL A 381 19.96 11.47 3.09
C VAL A 381 19.04 10.65 3.98
N GLN A 382 19.62 9.98 4.96
CA GLN A 382 18.86 9.12 5.86
C GLN A 382 17.83 9.91 6.68
N GLY A 383 16.56 9.49 6.63
CA GLY A 383 15.47 10.12 7.37
C GLY A 383 14.81 11.31 6.67
N ALA A 384 15.34 11.80 5.53
CA ALA A 384 14.71 12.87 4.77
C ALA A 384 13.37 12.41 4.18
N GLY A 385 12.25 12.90 4.74
CA GLY A 385 10.91 12.56 4.26
C GLY A 385 10.49 11.11 4.49
N SER A 386 11.11 10.39 5.42
CA SER A 386 10.82 8.97 5.67
C SER A 386 9.50 8.72 6.42
N GLY A 387 8.81 9.77 6.86
CA GLY A 387 7.52 9.71 7.54
C GLY A 387 7.30 10.86 8.51
N PRO A 388 6.14 10.87 9.21
CA PRO A 388 5.76 11.92 10.14
C PRO A 388 6.79 12.12 11.26
N VAL A 389 6.88 13.36 11.71
CA VAL A 389 7.83 13.82 12.73
C VAL A 389 7.09 14.10 14.03
N LEU A 390 7.61 13.59 15.14
CA LEU A 390 7.16 13.96 16.48
C LEU A 390 7.60 15.41 16.75
N ASP A 391 6.78 16.35 16.31
CA ASP A 391 7.09 17.80 16.33
C ASP A 391 6.50 18.52 17.55
N GLY A 392 5.61 17.85 18.32
CA GLY A 392 4.89 18.41 19.46
C GLY A 392 3.74 19.34 19.07
N ARG A 393 3.41 19.45 17.78
CA ARG A 393 2.37 20.32 17.21
C ARG A 393 1.36 19.54 16.37
N SER A 394 1.74 19.08 15.17
CA SER A 394 0.91 18.23 14.32
C SER A 394 0.86 16.80 14.85
N ILE A 395 1.99 16.31 15.33
CA ILE A 395 2.15 15.01 15.98
C ILE A 395 2.64 15.28 17.41
N ALA A 396 1.70 15.37 18.36
CA ALA A 396 1.99 15.72 19.74
C ALA A 396 2.57 14.57 20.57
N ARG A 397 2.34 13.31 20.12
CA ARG A 397 2.81 12.10 20.79
C ARG A 397 3.16 11.01 19.78
N ASN A 398 3.95 10.04 20.22
CA ASN A 398 4.12 8.80 19.47
C ASN A 398 2.79 8.02 19.39
N PRO A 399 2.53 7.28 18.29
CA PRO A 399 1.27 6.59 18.10
C PRO A 399 0.95 5.60 19.22
N PHE A 400 1.91 4.75 19.56
CA PHE A 400 1.72 3.71 20.57
C PHE A 400 2.89 3.64 21.56
N ASP A 401 3.49 4.76 21.94
CA ASP A 401 4.53 4.82 22.97
C ASP A 401 4.29 6.04 23.89
N PRO A 402 4.31 5.84 25.23
CA PRO A 402 4.52 4.58 25.97
C PRO A 402 3.28 3.67 26.00
N ASP A 403 2.11 4.17 25.65
CA ASP A 403 0.79 3.52 25.76
C ASP A 403 -0.07 3.76 24.49
N GLY A 404 -1.29 3.23 24.47
CA GLY A 404 -2.28 3.49 23.42
C GLY A 404 -2.72 4.96 23.39
N PRO A 405 -3.00 5.54 22.20
CA PRO A 405 -3.37 6.95 22.08
C PRO A 405 -4.77 7.22 22.66
N PRO A 406 -4.92 8.20 23.58
CA PRO A 406 -6.22 8.54 24.16
C PRO A 406 -7.20 9.14 23.16
N GLN A 407 -6.70 9.71 22.05
CA GLN A 407 -7.51 10.29 20.98
C GLN A 407 -8.47 9.28 20.36
N SER A 408 -8.07 8.00 20.30
CA SER A 408 -8.82 6.88 19.71
C SER A 408 -9.12 5.77 20.72
N ALA A 409 -9.20 6.10 22.03
CA ALA A 409 -9.46 5.10 23.07
C ALA A 409 -10.75 4.30 22.83
N ASP A 410 -11.80 4.95 22.32
CA ASP A 410 -13.10 4.35 22.00
C ASP A 410 -13.23 3.80 20.57
N VAL A 411 -12.14 3.76 19.81
CA VAL A 411 -12.11 3.23 18.45
C VAL A 411 -11.70 1.75 18.49
N PRO A 412 -12.57 0.80 18.09
CA PRO A 412 -12.20 -0.60 17.93
C PRO A 412 -11.05 -0.79 16.96
N LEU A 413 -10.13 -1.71 17.28
CA LEU A 413 -8.95 -2.01 16.48
C LEU A 413 -8.92 -3.49 16.07
N LEU A 414 -8.77 -3.74 14.77
CA LEU A 414 -8.35 -5.02 14.22
C LEU A 414 -6.90 -4.89 13.74
N ILE A 415 -5.99 -5.76 14.18
CA ILE A 415 -4.58 -5.69 13.84
C ILE A 415 -4.01 -7.06 13.57
N GLY A 416 -3.02 -7.16 12.70
CA GLY A 416 -2.32 -8.42 12.46
C GLY A 416 -1.23 -8.29 11.40
N CYS A 417 -0.71 -9.44 10.98
CA CYS A 417 0.38 -9.54 10.03
C CYS A 417 0.43 -10.93 9.37
N ASN A 418 1.32 -11.08 8.38
CA ASN A 418 1.56 -12.30 7.65
C ASN A 418 2.76 -13.08 8.25
N ARG A 419 2.82 -14.41 8.02
CA ARG A 419 3.80 -15.29 8.65
C ARG A 419 5.24 -14.99 8.24
N THR A 420 5.50 -14.73 6.96
CA THR A 420 6.86 -14.57 6.42
C THR A 420 7.02 -13.26 5.64
N GLU A 421 6.70 -12.14 6.30
CA GLU A 421 6.65 -10.78 5.74
C GLU A 421 7.84 -10.44 4.82
N GLY A 422 9.05 -10.85 5.21
CA GLY A 422 10.29 -10.51 4.51
C GLY A 422 10.39 -11.06 3.08
N THR A 423 9.61 -12.06 2.70
CA THR A 423 9.78 -12.77 1.43
C THR A 423 9.45 -11.93 0.19
N SER A 424 8.56 -10.94 0.29
CA SER A 424 8.29 -9.98 -0.79
C SER A 424 9.07 -8.67 -0.65
N LEU A 425 9.58 -8.35 0.54
CA LEU A 425 10.38 -7.17 0.81
C LEU A 425 11.88 -7.36 0.51
N THR A 426 12.31 -8.61 0.42
CA THR A 426 13.68 -8.97 0.07
C THR A 426 13.82 -9.11 -1.44
N PRO A 427 14.85 -8.53 -2.09
CA PRO A 427 15.08 -8.67 -3.53
C PRO A 427 15.00 -10.13 -3.99
N ALA A 428 14.44 -10.36 -5.17
CA ALA A 428 14.15 -11.72 -5.66
C ALA A 428 15.41 -12.58 -5.87
N ASP A 429 16.55 -11.94 -6.14
CA ASP A 429 17.88 -12.55 -6.33
C ASP A 429 18.67 -12.68 -5.01
N SER A 430 18.08 -12.28 -3.89
CA SER A 430 18.77 -12.39 -2.59
C SER A 430 19.05 -13.85 -2.21
N PRO A 431 20.26 -14.15 -1.70
CA PRO A 431 20.59 -15.48 -1.22
C PRO A 431 19.70 -15.96 -0.06
N ASN A 432 18.98 -15.05 0.60
CA ASN A 432 18.06 -15.43 1.68
C ASN A 432 16.88 -16.30 1.20
N HIS A 433 16.54 -16.27 -0.10
CA HIS A 433 15.51 -17.13 -0.68
C HIS A 433 15.99 -18.57 -0.96
N SER A 434 17.29 -18.84 -0.84
CA SER A 434 17.91 -20.13 -1.12
C SER A 434 18.85 -20.60 -0.02
N LEU A 435 18.60 -20.16 1.23
CA LEU A 435 19.37 -20.60 2.39
C LEU A 435 19.30 -22.13 2.55
N THR A 436 20.42 -22.71 2.93
CA THR A 436 20.52 -24.11 3.37
C THR A 436 20.74 -24.16 4.87
N TRP A 437 20.62 -25.33 5.47
CA TRP A 437 20.92 -25.50 6.91
C TRP A 437 22.36 -25.12 7.25
N ASP A 438 23.30 -25.22 6.31
CA ASP A 438 24.71 -24.82 6.49
C ASP A 438 24.91 -23.31 6.44
N THR A 439 24.12 -22.59 5.62
CA THR A 439 24.25 -21.12 5.45
C THR A 439 23.34 -20.33 6.38
N LEU A 440 22.26 -20.93 6.87
CA LEU A 440 21.28 -20.30 7.75
C LEU A 440 21.90 -19.70 9.04
N PRO A 441 22.86 -20.36 9.74
CA PRO A 441 23.44 -19.79 10.97
C PRO A 441 24.09 -18.43 10.76
N ALA A 442 24.77 -18.22 9.63
CA ALA A 442 25.38 -16.95 9.31
C ALA A 442 24.33 -15.85 9.00
N ALA A 443 23.25 -16.21 8.29
CA ALA A 443 22.15 -15.29 8.01
C ALA A 443 21.41 -14.88 9.31
N ILE A 444 21.10 -15.83 10.18
CA ILE A 444 20.49 -15.56 11.50
C ILE A 444 21.42 -14.68 12.35
N LYS A 445 22.73 -14.97 12.38
CA LYS A 445 23.68 -14.14 13.12
C LYS A 445 23.74 -12.71 12.62
N THR A 446 23.60 -12.51 11.30
CA THR A 446 23.53 -11.17 10.70
C THR A 446 22.23 -10.45 11.09
N ALA A 447 21.08 -11.14 11.05
CA ALA A 447 19.79 -10.56 11.41
C ALA A 447 19.66 -10.29 12.92
N PHE A 448 20.29 -11.14 13.74
CA PHE A 448 20.24 -11.09 15.21
C PHE A 448 21.66 -11.06 15.82
N PRO A 449 22.42 -9.97 15.67
CA PRO A 449 23.86 -9.93 16.02
C PRO A 449 24.14 -10.16 17.50
N LYS A 450 23.16 -9.87 18.38
CA LYS A 450 23.28 -10.05 19.83
C LYS A 450 22.79 -11.41 20.33
N LYS A 451 22.27 -12.28 19.44
CA LYS A 451 21.70 -13.58 19.81
C LYS A 451 22.59 -14.72 19.35
N ASP A 452 22.42 -15.86 19.99
CA ASP A 452 23.00 -17.12 19.52
C ASP A 452 22.14 -17.73 18.42
N ALA A 453 22.71 -17.85 17.22
CA ALA A 453 22.00 -18.37 16.06
C ALA A 453 21.50 -19.81 16.27
N LYS A 454 22.28 -20.64 16.94
CA LYS A 454 21.91 -22.05 17.21
C LYS A 454 20.65 -22.13 18.07
N THR A 455 20.55 -21.32 19.12
CA THR A 455 19.37 -21.28 19.99
C THR A 455 18.10 -20.92 19.22
N ILE A 456 18.14 -19.92 18.32
CA ILE A 456 17.00 -19.57 17.48
C ILE A 456 16.63 -20.71 16.54
N ILE A 457 17.63 -21.27 15.82
CA ILE A 457 17.39 -22.32 14.83
C ILE A 457 16.80 -23.58 15.50
N ASP A 458 17.36 -24.00 16.61
CA ASP A 458 16.89 -25.20 17.33
C ASP A 458 15.46 -25.03 17.84
N LEU A 459 15.10 -23.84 18.35
CA LEU A 459 13.76 -23.56 18.83
C LEU A 459 12.73 -23.64 17.68
N TYR A 460 12.99 -22.95 16.55
CA TYR A 460 12.07 -22.99 15.41
C TYR A 460 11.92 -24.39 14.83
N LYS A 461 13.00 -25.14 14.69
CA LYS A 461 12.94 -26.55 14.26
C LYS A 461 12.16 -27.44 15.21
N ALA A 462 12.27 -27.24 16.52
CA ALA A 462 11.51 -28.01 17.50
C ALA A 462 10.01 -27.73 17.48
N LYS A 463 9.62 -26.51 17.09
CA LYS A 463 8.21 -26.08 17.02
C LYS A 463 7.58 -26.32 15.63
N HIS A 464 8.39 -26.36 14.57
CA HIS A 464 7.96 -26.46 13.17
C HIS A 464 8.77 -27.57 12.48
N ALA A 465 8.29 -28.82 12.56
CA ALA A 465 9.05 -30.00 12.17
C ALA A 465 9.50 -30.03 10.70
N ASP A 466 8.65 -29.50 9.81
CA ASP A 466 8.86 -29.53 8.36
C ASP A 466 9.36 -28.19 7.79
N ILE A 467 9.75 -27.23 8.65
CA ILE A 467 10.17 -25.89 8.22
C ILE A 467 11.44 -25.95 7.36
N GLU A 468 11.46 -25.22 6.27
CA GLU A 468 12.64 -25.03 5.43
C GLU A 468 13.57 -23.93 5.97
N ALA A 469 14.87 -23.97 5.62
CA ALA A 469 15.83 -23.00 6.11
C ALA A 469 15.51 -21.55 5.69
N PRO A 470 15.09 -21.24 4.42
CA PRO A 470 14.66 -19.90 4.06
C PRO A 470 13.40 -19.46 4.82
N GLU A 471 12.43 -20.36 4.97
CA GLU A 471 11.19 -20.08 5.70
C GLU A 471 11.47 -19.70 7.15
N LEU A 472 12.31 -20.49 7.86
CA LEU A 472 12.73 -20.19 9.23
C LEU A 472 13.33 -18.78 9.32
N PHE A 473 14.23 -18.43 8.40
CA PHE A 473 14.84 -17.11 8.38
C PHE A 473 13.80 -15.99 8.27
N PHE A 474 12.88 -16.10 7.32
CA PHE A 474 11.84 -15.09 7.10
C PHE A 474 10.82 -15.06 8.24
N MET A 475 10.46 -16.19 8.80
CA MET A 475 9.57 -16.26 9.97
C MET A 475 10.21 -15.62 11.20
N ALA A 476 11.46 -15.93 11.51
CA ALA A 476 12.19 -15.35 12.65
C ALA A 476 12.34 -13.83 12.51
N THR A 477 12.63 -13.33 11.31
CA THR A 477 12.73 -11.89 11.06
C THR A 477 11.37 -11.19 11.13
N ALA A 478 10.28 -11.81 10.67
CA ALA A 478 8.92 -11.30 10.82
C ALA A 478 8.48 -11.25 12.29
N ASP A 479 8.82 -12.28 13.07
CA ASP A 479 8.52 -12.35 14.51
C ASP A 479 9.20 -11.22 15.29
N ASN A 480 10.42 -10.84 14.92
CA ASN A 480 11.14 -9.71 15.54
C ASN A 480 10.69 -8.33 15.07
N SER A 481 9.92 -8.23 14.01
CA SER A 481 9.51 -6.94 13.40
C SER A 481 7.99 -6.75 13.39
N PHE A 482 7.33 -7.19 12.35
CA PHE A 482 5.90 -6.98 12.11
C PHE A 482 5.03 -7.62 13.19
N PHE A 483 5.30 -8.89 13.54
CA PHE A 483 4.49 -9.58 14.51
C PHE A 483 4.66 -9.00 15.92
N ARG A 484 5.89 -8.82 16.37
CA ARG A 484 6.17 -8.17 17.66
C ARG A 484 5.57 -6.78 17.74
N GLY A 485 5.73 -6.00 16.67
CA GLY A 485 5.15 -4.64 16.59
C GLY A 485 3.64 -4.67 16.71
N SER A 486 2.96 -5.60 16.01
CA SER A 486 1.51 -5.76 16.07
C SER A 486 1.02 -6.19 17.45
N VAL A 487 1.73 -7.13 18.10
CA VAL A 487 1.45 -7.53 19.51
C VAL A 487 1.62 -6.34 20.45
N THR A 488 2.68 -5.54 20.29
CA THR A 488 2.90 -4.34 21.13
C THR A 488 1.77 -3.34 20.99
N VAL A 489 1.32 -3.05 19.77
CA VAL A 489 0.19 -2.16 19.51
C VAL A 489 -1.10 -2.72 20.13
N ALA A 490 -1.37 -4.02 19.92
CA ALA A 490 -2.55 -4.71 20.48
C ALA A 490 -2.55 -4.69 22.03
N ASP A 491 -1.42 -5.03 22.66
CA ASP A 491 -1.27 -5.00 24.12
C ASP A 491 -1.53 -3.60 24.69
N ARG A 492 -0.95 -2.55 24.08
CA ARG A 492 -1.11 -1.16 24.52
C ARG A 492 -2.53 -0.65 24.31
N LYS A 493 -3.19 -1.06 23.22
CA LYS A 493 -4.59 -0.73 22.97
C LYS A 493 -5.53 -1.46 23.93
N ALA A 494 -5.34 -2.76 24.14
CA ALA A 494 -6.13 -3.55 25.09
C ALA A 494 -5.98 -3.06 26.54
N ALA A 495 -4.79 -2.56 26.91
CA ALA A 495 -4.55 -1.98 28.22
C ALA A 495 -5.41 -0.74 28.50
N GLN A 496 -5.78 0.04 27.48
CA GLN A 496 -6.70 1.19 27.64
C GLN A 496 -8.08 0.74 28.14
N SER A 497 -8.66 -0.29 27.53
CA SER A 497 -9.95 -0.85 27.96
C SER A 497 -9.87 -1.41 29.39
N ALA A 498 -8.80 -2.14 29.72
CA ALA A 498 -8.59 -2.68 31.07
C ALA A 498 -8.41 -1.58 32.12
N ALA A 499 -7.85 -0.42 31.74
CA ALA A 499 -7.67 0.74 32.63
C ALA A 499 -8.90 1.67 32.68
N GLY A 500 -9.98 1.38 31.97
CA GLY A 500 -11.18 2.21 31.88
C GLY A 500 -10.96 3.54 31.12
N VAL A 501 -9.94 3.63 30.28
CA VAL A 501 -9.63 4.82 29.46
C VAL A 501 -10.41 4.83 28.15
N GLY A 502 -11.23 3.85 27.90
CA GLY A 502 -12.11 3.64 26.74
C GLY A 502 -12.61 2.22 26.75
N GLY A 503 -13.67 1.94 26.00
CA GLY A 503 -14.33 0.62 25.99
C GLY A 503 -14.08 -0.21 24.72
N ALA A 504 -13.25 0.25 23.81
CA ALA A 504 -13.13 -0.34 22.48
C ALA A 504 -12.38 -1.67 22.47
N PRO A 505 -12.93 -2.73 21.85
CA PRO A 505 -12.28 -4.03 21.74
C PRO A 505 -11.12 -3.99 20.76
N VAL A 506 -10.18 -4.92 20.96
CA VAL A 506 -9.10 -5.24 20.05
C VAL A 506 -9.31 -6.66 19.51
N PHE A 507 -9.05 -6.85 18.23
CA PHE A 507 -9.00 -8.17 17.59
C PHE A 507 -7.66 -8.35 16.92
N PHE A 508 -7.15 -9.59 16.91
CA PHE A 508 -5.85 -9.87 16.31
C PHE A 508 -5.98 -10.98 15.26
N TYR A 509 -5.38 -10.77 14.06
CA TYR A 509 -5.29 -11.82 13.04
C TYR A 509 -3.85 -12.18 12.71
N HIS A 510 -3.66 -13.39 12.18
CA HIS A 510 -2.43 -13.85 11.58
C HIS A 510 -2.74 -14.60 10.29
N LEU A 511 -2.17 -14.17 9.16
CA LEU A 511 -2.32 -14.91 7.91
C LEU A 511 -1.22 -15.96 7.82
N ASP A 512 -1.65 -17.22 7.68
CA ASP A 512 -0.80 -18.42 7.68
C ASP A 512 -1.04 -19.32 6.44
N TRP A 513 -1.83 -18.87 5.47
CA TRP A 513 -2.03 -19.54 4.21
C TRP A 513 -0.90 -19.22 3.24
N GLU A 514 -0.25 -20.27 2.71
CA GLU A 514 0.86 -20.14 1.77
C GLU A 514 0.36 -19.88 0.35
N THR A 515 0.93 -18.86 -0.29
CA THR A 515 0.65 -18.60 -1.69
C THR A 515 1.29 -19.69 -2.58
N PRO A 516 0.55 -20.21 -3.58
CA PRO A 516 1.11 -21.21 -4.51
C PRO A 516 2.04 -20.60 -5.57
N VAL A 517 2.12 -19.27 -5.67
CA VAL A 517 2.93 -18.62 -6.71
C VAL A 517 4.41 -18.87 -6.51
N MET A 518 5.17 -18.88 -7.61
CA MET A 518 6.62 -19.14 -7.61
C MET A 518 6.98 -20.48 -6.91
N ASP A 519 6.16 -21.52 -7.17
CA ASP A 519 6.29 -22.86 -6.61
C ASP A 519 6.22 -22.92 -5.07
N GLY A 520 5.43 -22.02 -4.45
CA GLY A 520 5.27 -21.93 -3.00
C GLY A 520 6.45 -21.29 -2.25
N LYS A 521 7.55 -20.95 -2.94
CA LYS A 521 8.80 -20.46 -2.34
C LYS A 521 8.72 -19.06 -1.73
N ARG A 522 7.54 -18.46 -1.74
CA ARG A 522 7.28 -17.17 -1.10
C ARG A 522 6.49 -17.32 0.20
N TYR A 523 6.02 -18.53 0.49
CA TYR A 523 5.29 -18.84 1.72
C TYR A 523 4.12 -17.85 1.93
N VAL A 524 4.15 -17.03 2.99
CA VAL A 524 3.11 -16.03 3.32
C VAL A 524 3.72 -14.62 3.27
N PRO A 525 3.90 -14.05 2.07
CA PRO A 525 4.63 -12.80 1.87
C PRO A 525 3.90 -11.57 2.41
N HIS A 526 4.65 -10.49 2.64
CA HIS A 526 4.10 -9.16 2.92
C HIS A 526 3.11 -8.74 1.84
N ALA A 527 2.01 -8.13 2.25
CA ALA A 527 0.94 -7.64 1.40
C ALA A 527 0.03 -8.71 0.74
N LEU A 528 0.24 -10.02 1.00
CA LEU A 528 -0.64 -11.07 0.49
C LEU A 528 -2.11 -10.87 0.90
N ASP A 529 -2.34 -10.37 2.11
CA ASP A 529 -3.66 -10.11 2.68
C ASP A 529 -4.46 -9.01 1.96
N ILE A 530 -3.83 -8.12 1.20
CA ILE A 530 -4.52 -7.02 0.49
C ILE A 530 -5.54 -7.58 -0.50
N GLY A 531 -5.10 -8.44 -1.43
CA GLY A 531 -5.98 -9.03 -2.44
C GLY A 531 -7.10 -9.86 -1.82
N MET A 532 -6.85 -10.47 -0.65
CA MET A 532 -7.83 -11.26 0.10
C MET A 532 -8.90 -10.35 0.72
N VAL A 533 -8.49 -9.27 1.39
CA VAL A 533 -9.40 -8.32 2.04
C VAL A 533 -10.30 -7.60 1.04
N PHE A 534 -9.76 -7.20 -0.12
CA PHE A 534 -10.53 -6.56 -1.19
C PHE A 534 -11.34 -7.55 -2.05
N ASP A 535 -11.25 -8.86 -1.78
CA ASP A 535 -11.83 -9.92 -2.62
C ASP A 535 -11.33 -9.88 -4.07
N ASN A 536 -10.12 -9.41 -4.28
CA ASN A 536 -9.51 -9.15 -5.59
C ASN A 536 -8.50 -10.24 -6.00
N VAL A 537 -8.80 -11.53 -5.74
CA VAL A 537 -7.92 -12.66 -6.07
C VAL A 537 -7.51 -12.63 -7.56
N ALA A 538 -8.47 -12.41 -8.46
CA ALA A 538 -8.20 -12.34 -9.90
C ALA A 538 -7.31 -11.15 -10.31
N LYS A 539 -7.37 -10.03 -9.59
CA LYS A 539 -6.51 -8.85 -9.80
C LYS A 539 -5.18 -8.95 -9.07
N SER A 540 -5.01 -9.98 -8.23
CA SER A 540 -3.82 -10.24 -7.42
C SER A 540 -3.15 -11.58 -7.81
N GLU A 541 -3.36 -12.07 -9.02
CA GLU A 541 -2.88 -13.37 -9.48
C GLU A 541 -1.38 -13.58 -9.30
N SER A 542 -0.59 -12.54 -9.51
CA SER A 542 0.87 -12.59 -9.32
C SER A 542 1.30 -12.77 -7.85
N MET A 543 0.41 -12.44 -6.90
CA MET A 543 0.67 -12.53 -5.46
C MET A 543 0.01 -13.77 -4.84
N SER A 544 -1.26 -14.04 -5.17
CA SER A 544 -2.08 -15.07 -4.53
C SER A 544 -2.35 -16.29 -5.40
N GLY A 545 -2.05 -16.22 -6.71
CA GLY A 545 -2.66 -17.16 -7.67
C GLY A 545 -4.18 -16.94 -7.76
N THR A 546 -4.86 -17.78 -8.54
CA THR A 546 -6.30 -17.67 -8.80
C THR A 546 -7.08 -18.95 -8.43
N GLY A 547 -6.47 -19.83 -7.63
CA GLY A 547 -7.06 -21.11 -7.24
C GLY A 547 -8.24 -20.96 -6.25
N PRO A 548 -9.04 -22.02 -6.07
CA PRO A 548 -10.20 -22.00 -5.17
C PRO A 548 -9.81 -21.78 -3.70
N GLU A 549 -8.62 -22.19 -3.27
CA GLU A 549 -8.13 -21.93 -1.92
C GLU A 549 -7.87 -20.44 -1.68
N ALA A 550 -7.25 -19.75 -2.66
CA ALA A 550 -7.06 -18.30 -2.59
C ALA A 550 -8.41 -17.58 -2.42
N GLN A 551 -9.45 -18.00 -3.16
CA GLN A 551 -10.80 -17.44 -3.01
C GLN A 551 -11.40 -17.78 -1.64
N LYS A 552 -11.18 -19.00 -1.11
CA LYS A 552 -11.64 -19.37 0.24
C LYS A 552 -11.03 -18.45 1.32
N ILE A 553 -9.74 -18.16 1.23
CA ILE A 553 -9.08 -17.20 2.15
C ILE A 553 -9.64 -15.80 1.96
N ALA A 554 -9.86 -15.37 0.71
CA ALA A 554 -10.46 -14.07 0.43
C ALA A 554 -11.90 -13.97 1.01
N ASP A 555 -12.69 -15.04 0.94
CA ASP A 555 -14.02 -15.08 1.55
C ASP A 555 -13.97 -14.96 3.08
N GLN A 556 -13.02 -15.62 3.72
CA GLN A 556 -12.81 -15.51 5.18
C GLN A 556 -12.41 -14.08 5.58
N MET A 557 -11.42 -13.51 4.90
CA MET A 557 -10.85 -12.21 5.27
C MET A 557 -11.77 -11.06 4.90
N SER A 558 -12.30 -11.02 3.67
CA SER A 558 -13.19 -9.94 3.24
C SER A 558 -14.45 -9.86 4.10
N GLU A 559 -15.11 -11.00 4.41
CA GLU A 559 -16.26 -11.02 5.30
C GLU A 559 -15.91 -10.58 6.73
N SER A 560 -14.71 -10.89 7.22
CA SER A 560 -14.26 -10.44 8.54
C SER A 560 -14.08 -8.92 8.60
N TRP A 561 -13.48 -8.30 7.57
CA TRP A 561 -13.35 -6.84 7.49
C TRP A 561 -14.71 -6.15 7.31
N LEU A 562 -15.59 -6.74 6.50
CA LEU A 562 -16.97 -6.23 6.33
C LEU A 562 -17.79 -6.34 7.61
N ALA A 563 -17.71 -7.46 8.34
CA ALA A 563 -18.36 -7.61 9.64
C ALA A 563 -17.84 -6.58 10.65
N PHE A 564 -16.52 -6.41 10.71
CA PHE A 564 -15.88 -5.41 11.55
C PHE A 564 -16.28 -3.98 11.18
N ALA A 565 -16.35 -3.64 9.89
CA ALA A 565 -16.81 -2.34 9.41
C ALA A 565 -18.28 -2.05 9.81
N LYS A 566 -19.14 -3.06 9.80
CA LYS A 566 -20.56 -2.93 10.15
C LYS A 566 -20.78 -2.84 11.65
N THR A 567 -20.09 -3.66 12.44
CA THR A 567 -20.44 -3.92 13.84
C THR A 567 -19.35 -3.58 14.86
N GLY A 568 -18.08 -3.44 14.42
CA GLY A 568 -16.92 -3.39 15.31
C GLY A 568 -16.47 -4.76 15.83
N ASN A 569 -17.06 -5.86 15.33
CA ASN A 569 -16.70 -7.25 15.65
C ASN A 569 -16.48 -8.01 14.32
N PRO A 570 -15.31 -8.66 14.10
CA PRO A 570 -15.00 -9.33 12.84
C PRO A 570 -15.63 -10.73 12.70
N SER A 571 -16.32 -11.25 13.72
CA SER A 571 -16.97 -12.57 13.68
C SER A 571 -18.01 -12.65 12.58
N ASN A 572 -17.98 -13.73 11.78
CA ASN A 572 -18.90 -13.99 10.69
C ASN A 572 -19.00 -15.52 10.44
N PRO A 573 -19.92 -16.00 9.60
CA PRO A 573 -20.10 -17.44 9.37
C PRO A 573 -18.91 -18.18 8.74
N ASN A 574 -17.96 -17.49 8.11
CA ASN A 574 -16.83 -18.09 7.40
C ASN A 574 -15.63 -18.38 8.32
N VAL A 575 -15.70 -17.94 9.58
CA VAL A 575 -14.63 -18.14 10.57
C VAL A 575 -15.23 -18.57 11.92
N PRO A 576 -14.46 -19.27 12.77
CA PRO A 576 -14.91 -19.56 14.14
C PRO A 576 -15.24 -18.30 14.93
N ALA A 577 -15.95 -18.45 16.05
CA ALA A 577 -16.15 -17.35 16.98
C ALA A 577 -14.81 -16.68 17.32
N TRP A 578 -14.74 -15.35 17.11
CA TRP A 578 -13.52 -14.57 17.26
C TRP A 578 -13.57 -13.75 18.55
N PRO A 579 -12.98 -14.22 19.65
CA PRO A 579 -12.96 -13.49 20.90
C PRO A 579 -12.04 -12.26 20.80
N ALA A 580 -12.39 -11.22 21.54
CA ALA A 580 -11.54 -10.05 21.64
C ALA A 580 -10.15 -10.43 22.22
N TYR A 581 -9.13 -9.74 21.74
CA TYR A 581 -7.77 -9.83 22.22
C TYR A 581 -7.64 -9.16 23.59
N THR A 582 -6.95 -9.82 24.52
CA THR A 582 -6.51 -9.23 25.77
C THR A 582 -5.03 -9.49 25.96
N ALA A 583 -4.30 -8.63 26.67
CA ALA A 583 -2.88 -8.88 26.96
C ALA A 583 -2.63 -10.17 27.76
N ALA A 584 -3.65 -10.66 28.48
CA ALA A 584 -3.55 -11.91 29.27
C ALA A 584 -3.77 -13.17 28.42
N GLN A 585 -4.64 -13.13 27.41
CA GLN A 585 -5.00 -14.29 26.60
C GLN A 585 -4.40 -14.24 25.20
N ARG A 586 -4.24 -13.04 24.62
CA ARG A 586 -3.74 -12.84 23.25
C ARG A 586 -4.39 -13.78 22.23
N ASN A 587 -5.72 -13.82 22.22
CA ASN A 587 -6.49 -14.58 21.23
C ASN A 587 -6.21 -14.04 19.83
N MET A 588 -5.81 -14.92 18.89
CA MET A 588 -5.44 -14.56 17.53
C MET A 588 -6.20 -15.45 16.56
N MET A 589 -6.92 -14.86 15.59
CA MET A 589 -7.51 -15.59 14.46
C MET A 589 -6.41 -15.91 13.47
N VAL A 590 -6.20 -17.18 13.20
CA VAL A 590 -5.24 -17.66 12.20
C VAL A 590 -6.02 -17.98 10.92
N PHE A 591 -5.75 -17.20 9.85
CA PHE A 591 -6.32 -17.43 8.52
C PHE A 591 -5.48 -18.45 7.76
N ARG A 592 -6.10 -19.56 7.45
CA ARG A 592 -5.60 -20.68 6.64
C ARG A 592 -6.79 -21.41 6.05
N THR A 593 -6.59 -22.46 5.28
CA THR A 593 -7.70 -23.21 4.63
C THR A 593 -8.80 -23.57 5.64
N GLU A 594 -8.44 -23.97 6.85
CA GLU A 594 -9.36 -24.14 7.99
C GLU A 594 -8.95 -23.14 9.08
N PRO A 595 -9.65 -22.00 9.20
CA PRO A 595 -9.28 -20.95 10.15
C PRO A 595 -9.53 -21.38 11.60
N GLY A 596 -8.73 -20.83 12.51
CA GLY A 596 -8.84 -21.17 13.94
C GLY A 596 -8.41 -20.03 14.84
N VAL A 597 -8.90 -20.02 16.07
CA VAL A 597 -8.40 -19.12 17.12
C VAL A 597 -7.32 -19.83 17.92
N GLU A 598 -6.16 -19.22 18.00
CA GLU A 598 -5.02 -19.70 18.78
C GLU A 598 -4.61 -18.65 19.81
N VAL A 599 -3.98 -19.09 20.89
CA VAL A 599 -3.59 -18.21 22.01
C VAL A 599 -2.08 -17.95 21.93
N ASP A 600 -1.70 -16.69 21.85
CA ASP A 600 -0.31 -16.20 21.92
C ASP A 600 0.67 -16.98 21.01
N ILE A 601 0.28 -17.16 19.73
CA ILE A 601 1.07 -17.95 18.77
C ILE A 601 2.52 -17.47 18.72
N ARG A 602 3.46 -18.43 18.66
CA ARG A 602 4.91 -18.19 18.60
C ARG A 602 5.45 -17.30 19.73
N ALA A 603 4.90 -17.44 20.94
CA ALA A 603 5.34 -16.66 22.11
C ALA A 603 6.83 -16.88 22.45
N GLU A 604 7.28 -18.12 22.44
CA GLU A 604 8.68 -18.48 22.74
C GLU A 604 9.62 -18.01 21.64
N GLU A 605 9.23 -18.18 20.37
CA GLU A 605 9.99 -17.74 19.19
C GLU A 605 10.15 -16.22 19.17
N ARG A 606 9.07 -15.47 19.41
CA ARG A 606 9.13 -14.02 19.54
C ARG A 606 10.04 -13.57 20.69
N ALA A 607 10.00 -14.28 21.83
CA ALA A 607 10.89 -13.98 22.96
C ALA A 607 12.36 -14.27 22.62
N ALA A 608 12.64 -15.35 21.90
CA ALA A 608 14.00 -15.72 21.50
C ALA A 608 14.61 -14.70 20.51
N THR A 609 13.80 -14.11 19.63
CA THR A 609 14.25 -13.13 18.63
C THR A 609 14.31 -11.70 19.16
N LEU A 610 13.78 -11.40 20.37
CA LEU A 610 13.84 -10.06 20.96
C LEU A 610 15.29 -9.55 21.06
N SER A 611 15.61 -8.48 20.34
CA SER A 611 16.84 -7.73 20.53
C SER A 611 16.72 -6.91 21.82
N THR A 612 17.39 -7.33 22.87
CA THR A 612 17.55 -6.55 24.11
C THR A 612 18.58 -5.45 23.94
#